data_f0638d146b3f43117c5cbf2b68db6b32
#
_entry.id   f0638d146b3f43117c5cbf2b68db6b32
#
_cell.length_a   1.000
_cell.length_b   1.000
_cell.length_c   1.000
_cell.angle_alpha   90.00
_cell.angle_beta   90.00
_cell.angle_gamma   90.00
#
_symmetry.space_group_name_H-M   'P 1'
#
loop_
_entity.id
_entity.type
_entity.pdbx_description
1 polymer ?
#
loop_
_entity_poly.entity_id
_entity_poly.type
_entity_poly.pdbx_seq_one_letter_code
_entity_poly.pdbx_strand_id
1 'polypeptide(L)'
;VEADDWFNTFYMQLSEYPQNPFGNEWYSSQYTNITRYDAHTLSVTLAEPKALAPYWTSLTPMPRHFYTEFGPDFESRYQWRSRPTTGAYAIIEGDLKFGRSVTLTRVRDWWARDKPFTRHRYNPDRLVYRVVRLPEKALELFFQGSLDSFLVGDPTHWYERLEIPQLHNGYLHKAKFYNVWPSSSAGLYLNTAVAPLDSREVRVGLCHAMNYQKVIDFDLRGDYRRLNAFSEGYPLLGNPPITAREFSPEKARASFAAAGYTRSGPDGVLVNGKGERLVITITHRKAPVIDKYMARLREEALKCGLELRLESMDGSAAFQKASQKQHQAVQVAWGTTPPFPDHYQHFHGKDAYLEDGKTPKPNTNNLTSFADPRMDALCEAQRKATTVEEYKRTVFAADRIVHDEAIWVPGFDQNFYWVAYWRWIKWPPGFNVSVSQDPYQNHVLWIDESAKTETLEAMRSGGTFPETDEVFDRNLKSLSKNGGAK
;
A
#
# COMPACT_ATOMS: atom_id res chain seq x y z
N VAL A 1 9.52 21.28 20.61
CA VAL A 1 10.48 20.45 19.85
C VAL A 1 11.78 21.21 19.75
N GLU A 2 12.88 20.56 20.09
CA GLU A 2 14.23 21.09 20.09
C GLU A 2 15.15 20.23 19.22
N ALA A 3 16.34 20.72 18.90
CA ALA A 3 17.33 19.98 18.11
C ALA A 3 17.63 18.58 18.68
N ASP A 4 17.61 18.45 20.01
CA ASP A 4 17.84 17.19 20.70
C ASP A 4 16.77 16.12 20.41
N ASP A 5 15.56 16.49 19.99
CA ASP A 5 14.52 15.54 19.58
C ASP A 5 14.88 14.86 18.23
N TRP A 6 15.64 15.54 17.35
CA TRP A 6 16.20 14.93 16.12
C TRP A 6 17.42 14.06 16.42
N PHE A 7 18.27 14.45 17.38
CA PHE A 7 19.33 13.55 17.86
C PHE A 7 18.74 12.25 18.42
N ASN A 8 17.65 12.37 19.19
CA ASN A 8 16.96 11.18 19.70
C ASN A 8 16.42 10.29 18.58
N THR A 9 16.00 10.85 17.45
CA THR A 9 15.62 10.07 16.26
C THR A 9 16.77 9.22 15.76
N PHE A 10 17.96 9.80 15.58
CA PHE A 10 19.15 9.04 15.17
C PHE A 10 19.53 7.99 16.19
N TYR A 11 19.52 8.35 17.47
CA TYR A 11 19.81 7.42 18.55
C TYR A 11 18.87 6.20 18.52
N MET A 12 17.58 6.42 18.34
CA MET A 12 16.60 5.35 18.24
C MET A 12 16.81 4.48 17.00
N GLN A 13 17.04 5.09 15.84
CA GLN A 13 17.20 4.34 14.58
C GLN A 13 18.49 3.53 14.53
N LEU A 14 19.55 4.01 15.19
CA LEU A 14 20.85 3.33 15.26
C LEU A 14 20.98 2.37 16.44
N SER A 15 20.03 2.39 17.38
CA SER A 15 20.00 1.48 18.53
C SER A 15 19.56 0.07 18.11
N GLU A 16 20.07 -0.93 18.82
CA GLU A 16 19.66 -2.34 18.67
C GLU A 16 18.30 -2.66 19.28
N TYR A 17 17.80 -1.82 20.18
CA TYR A 17 16.59 -2.11 20.95
C TYR A 17 15.27 -1.90 20.18
N PRO A 18 15.07 -0.84 19.39
CA PRO A 18 13.99 -0.79 18.41
C PRO A 18 14.28 -1.80 17.30
N GLN A 19 13.43 -2.82 17.17
CA GLN A 19 13.64 -3.89 16.17
C GLN A 19 13.27 -3.40 14.76
N ASN A 20 14.08 -2.50 14.23
CA ASN A 20 13.93 -1.94 12.89
C ASN A 20 15.25 -2.08 12.07
N PRO A 21 15.60 -3.29 11.61
CA PRO A 21 16.85 -3.51 10.85
C PRO A 21 16.97 -2.65 9.60
N PHE A 22 15.85 -2.43 8.87
CA PHE A 22 15.84 -1.56 7.70
C PHE A 22 16.13 -0.10 8.07
N GLY A 23 15.49 0.42 9.12
CA GLY A 23 15.77 1.78 9.61
C GLY A 23 17.21 1.95 10.07
N ASN A 24 17.75 0.96 10.78
CA ASN A 24 19.15 0.97 11.22
C ASN A 24 20.12 1.02 10.03
N GLU A 25 19.93 0.14 9.05
CA GLU A 25 20.74 0.15 7.81
C GLU A 25 20.63 1.47 7.05
N TRP A 26 19.38 1.98 6.91
CA TRP A 26 19.15 3.23 6.23
C TRP A 26 19.87 4.40 6.91
N TYR A 27 19.66 4.60 8.22
CA TYR A 27 20.27 5.71 8.95
C TYR A 27 21.78 5.61 9.02
N SER A 28 22.34 4.41 9.18
CA SER A 28 23.78 4.21 9.20
C SER A 28 24.48 4.41 7.86
N SER A 29 23.79 4.13 6.75
CA SER A 29 24.36 4.22 5.40
C SER A 29 24.08 5.56 4.71
N GLN A 30 22.97 6.23 5.00
CA GLN A 30 22.56 7.42 4.25
C GLN A 30 22.97 8.74 4.90
N TYR A 31 23.35 8.73 6.17
CA TYR A 31 23.76 9.94 6.90
C TYR A 31 25.15 9.75 7.50
N THR A 32 25.99 10.78 7.38
CA THR A 32 27.33 10.78 7.99
C THR A 32 27.38 11.58 9.27
N ASN A 33 26.53 12.59 9.41
CA ASN A 33 26.59 13.45 10.58
C ASN A 33 25.25 14.16 10.83
N ILE A 34 25.00 14.45 12.11
CA ILE A 34 24.03 15.45 12.58
C ILE A 34 24.76 16.38 13.54
N THR A 35 24.68 17.68 13.30
CA THR A 35 25.37 18.71 14.10
C THR A 35 24.35 19.62 14.74
N ARG A 36 24.43 19.79 16.07
CA ARG A 36 23.65 20.76 16.83
C ARG A 36 24.43 22.04 17.00
N TYR A 37 23.85 23.16 16.63
CA TYR A 37 24.43 24.50 16.83
C TYR A 37 23.86 25.16 18.07
N ASP A 38 22.53 25.07 18.26
CA ASP A 38 21.81 25.56 19.44
C ASP A 38 20.53 24.72 19.68
N ALA A 39 19.65 25.17 20.57
CA ALA A 39 18.40 24.45 20.89
C ALA A 39 17.44 24.29 19.71
N HIS A 40 17.54 25.14 18.68
CA HIS A 40 16.60 25.20 17.57
C HIS A 40 17.25 25.12 16.19
N THR A 41 18.58 24.99 16.16
CA THR A 41 19.37 24.94 14.92
C THR A 41 20.21 23.69 14.88
N LEU A 42 20.02 22.93 13.82
CA LEU A 42 20.81 21.73 13.53
C LEU A 42 21.07 21.60 12.03
N SER A 43 22.07 20.83 11.66
CA SER A 43 22.28 20.36 10.30
C SER A 43 22.36 18.85 10.23
N VAL A 44 21.97 18.27 9.10
CA VAL A 44 22.08 16.85 8.80
C VAL A 44 22.91 16.73 7.52
N THR A 45 23.93 15.88 7.56
CA THR A 45 24.82 15.63 6.42
C THR A 45 24.52 14.26 5.82
N LEU A 46 24.16 14.25 4.55
CA LEU A 46 23.99 13.02 3.78
C LEU A 46 25.36 12.41 3.45
N ALA A 47 25.45 11.09 3.38
CA ALA A 47 26.65 10.36 2.99
C ALA A 47 27.09 10.68 1.57
N GLU A 48 26.11 10.88 0.66
CA GLU A 48 26.33 11.20 -0.74
C GLU A 48 25.37 12.32 -1.20
N PRO A 49 25.73 13.14 -2.21
CA PRO A 49 24.79 14.06 -2.83
C PRO A 49 23.58 13.31 -3.39
N LYS A 50 22.39 13.89 -3.24
CA LYS A 50 21.14 13.26 -3.68
C LYS A 50 20.22 14.21 -4.42
N ALA A 51 19.50 13.71 -5.41
CA ALA A 51 18.36 14.40 -5.98
C ALA A 51 17.35 14.74 -4.86
N LEU A 52 16.84 15.98 -4.84
CA LEU A 52 15.89 16.46 -3.83
C LEU A 52 16.40 16.28 -2.39
N ALA A 53 17.62 16.72 -2.10
CA ALA A 53 18.23 16.64 -0.76
C ALA A 53 17.30 17.05 0.40
N PRO A 54 16.45 18.11 0.29
CA PRO A 54 15.48 18.46 1.33
C PRO A 54 14.48 17.34 1.67
N TYR A 55 14.11 16.51 0.71
CA TYR A 55 13.26 15.34 0.97
C TYR A 55 13.96 14.32 1.88
N TRP A 56 15.22 13.99 1.56
CA TRP A 56 16.00 13.00 2.31
C TRP A 56 16.39 13.46 3.71
N THR A 57 16.42 14.78 3.94
CA THR A 57 16.71 15.38 5.26
C THR A 57 15.45 15.77 6.05
N SER A 58 14.25 15.49 5.53
CA SER A 58 12.98 15.67 6.22
C SER A 58 12.72 14.59 7.27
N LEU A 59 13.45 14.67 8.39
CA LEU A 59 13.40 13.70 9.47
C LEU A 59 12.25 14.04 10.45
N THR A 60 11.64 13.01 11.04
CA THR A 60 10.62 13.18 12.08
C THR A 60 11.27 13.21 13.46
N PRO A 61 11.10 14.29 14.26
CA PRO A 61 11.66 14.34 15.60
C PRO A 61 10.98 13.34 16.53
N MET A 62 11.76 12.67 17.38
CA MET A 62 11.27 11.75 18.40
C MET A 62 11.43 12.39 19.78
N PRO A 63 10.33 12.51 20.59
CA PRO A 63 10.37 13.23 21.85
C PRO A 63 11.29 12.53 22.86
N ARG A 64 12.44 13.14 23.14
CA ARG A 64 13.46 12.58 24.06
C ARG A 64 12.95 12.39 25.50
N HIS A 65 12.01 13.23 25.93
CA HIS A 65 11.43 13.12 27.28
C HIS A 65 10.43 11.96 27.42
N PHE A 66 10.02 11.36 26.32
CA PHE A 66 9.17 10.19 26.32
C PHE A 66 9.98 8.89 26.22
N TYR A 67 10.97 8.86 25.34
CA TYR A 67 11.86 7.72 25.14
C TYR A 67 13.11 7.90 26.02
N THR A 68 12.96 7.61 27.31
CA THR A 68 14.02 7.85 28.30
C THR A 68 14.82 6.59 28.68
N GLU A 69 14.28 5.42 28.38
CA GLU A 69 14.88 4.15 28.77
C GLU A 69 15.04 3.24 27.55
N PHE A 70 16.28 2.83 27.31
CA PHE A 70 16.68 1.95 26.25
C PHE A 70 17.21 0.64 26.82
N GLY A 71 16.60 -0.48 26.44
CA GLY A 71 16.94 -1.81 26.92
C GLY A 71 16.17 -2.90 26.17
N PRO A 72 16.40 -4.18 26.52
CA PRO A 72 15.76 -5.32 25.85
C PRO A 72 14.23 -5.31 25.89
N ASP A 73 13.64 -4.56 26.83
CA ASP A 73 12.20 -4.39 26.98
C ASP A 73 11.62 -3.16 26.24
N PHE A 74 12.41 -2.49 25.40
CA PHE A 74 12.03 -1.25 24.72
C PHE A 74 10.68 -1.37 23.99
N GLU A 75 10.51 -2.40 23.16
CA GLU A 75 9.28 -2.63 22.41
C GLU A 75 8.07 -2.81 23.33
N SER A 76 8.16 -3.66 24.35
CA SER A 76 7.06 -3.90 25.29
C SER A 76 6.74 -2.67 26.14
N ARG A 77 7.73 -1.82 26.40
CA ARG A 77 7.59 -0.57 27.19
C ARG A 77 6.85 0.52 26.42
N TYR A 78 7.14 0.69 25.13
CA TYR A 78 6.67 1.85 24.36
C TYR A 78 5.59 1.56 23.32
N GLN A 79 5.44 0.33 22.83
CA GLN A 79 4.52 -0.02 21.74
C GLN A 79 3.05 0.35 21.99
N TRP A 80 2.61 0.39 23.24
CA TRP A 80 1.22 0.68 23.61
C TRP A 80 1.03 2.02 24.33
N ARG A 81 2.05 2.81 24.41
CA ARG A 81 1.98 4.16 25.01
C ARG A 81 1.77 5.21 23.93
N SER A 82 0.82 6.10 24.16
CA SER A 82 0.63 7.25 23.27
C SER A 82 1.79 8.23 23.45
N ARG A 83 2.61 8.40 22.41
CA ARG A 83 3.68 9.39 22.44
C ARG A 83 3.13 10.81 22.34
N PRO A 84 3.78 11.81 22.93
CA PRO A 84 3.46 13.22 22.74
C PRO A 84 3.52 13.61 21.26
N THR A 85 2.62 14.51 20.87
CA THR A 85 2.50 14.98 19.48
C THR A 85 2.46 16.49 19.41
N THR A 86 2.90 17.07 18.30
CA THR A 86 2.71 18.49 17.95
C THR A 86 1.49 18.71 17.06
N GLY A 87 0.71 17.67 16.77
CA GLY A 87 -0.47 17.69 15.91
C GLY A 87 -1.70 18.34 16.55
N ALA A 88 -2.73 18.52 15.73
CA ALA A 88 -4.00 19.12 16.15
C ALA A 88 -4.85 18.21 17.06
N TYR A 89 -4.52 16.95 17.14
CA TYR A 89 -5.21 15.94 17.96
C TYR A 89 -4.24 15.23 18.91
N ALA A 90 -4.74 14.86 20.07
CA ALA A 90 -4.03 14.03 21.03
C ALA A 90 -4.90 12.85 21.49
N ILE A 91 -4.27 11.76 21.91
CA ILE A 91 -4.91 10.69 22.66
C ILE A 91 -4.75 11.02 24.14
N ILE A 92 -5.86 11.28 24.82
CA ILE A 92 -5.87 11.52 26.28
C ILE A 92 -6.05 10.21 27.04
N GLU A 93 -5.77 10.23 28.33
CA GLU A 93 -5.93 9.05 29.19
C GLU A 93 -7.34 8.46 29.11
N GLY A 94 -7.45 7.15 28.94
CA GLY A 94 -8.72 6.43 28.78
C GLY A 94 -9.31 6.40 27.37
N ASP A 95 -8.74 7.16 26.41
CA ASP A 95 -9.20 7.21 25.02
C ASP A 95 -8.65 6.06 24.15
N LEU A 96 -7.63 5.36 24.64
CA LEU A 96 -7.12 4.12 24.02
C LEU A 96 -7.78 2.91 24.71
N LYS A 97 -8.72 2.27 24.01
CA LYS A 97 -9.42 1.05 24.47
C LYS A 97 -8.99 -0.13 23.62
N PHE A 98 -8.07 -0.93 24.12
CA PHE A 98 -7.49 -2.07 23.40
C PHE A 98 -8.54 -2.97 22.76
N GLY A 99 -8.37 -3.27 21.47
CA GLY A 99 -9.29 -4.11 20.70
C GLY A 99 -10.68 -3.52 20.47
N ARG A 100 -10.96 -2.28 20.89
CA ARG A 100 -12.28 -1.64 20.79
C ARG A 100 -12.25 -0.31 20.02
N SER A 101 -11.48 0.66 20.50
CA SER A 101 -11.46 1.98 19.86
C SER A 101 -10.25 2.82 20.27
N VAL A 102 -9.91 3.78 19.39
CA VAL A 102 -9.01 4.89 19.68
C VAL A 102 -9.77 6.18 19.43
N THR A 103 -9.72 7.11 20.39
CA THR A 103 -10.28 8.46 20.22
C THR A 103 -9.15 9.47 20.15
N LEU A 104 -9.18 10.30 19.13
CA LEU A 104 -8.32 11.47 18.99
C LEU A 104 -9.15 12.70 19.39
N THR A 105 -8.71 13.44 20.39
CA THR A 105 -9.37 14.64 20.89
C THR A 105 -8.63 15.89 20.41
N ARG A 106 -9.36 16.87 19.87
CA ARG A 106 -8.78 18.10 19.33
C ARG A 106 -8.14 18.95 20.44
N VAL A 107 -6.91 19.37 20.19
CA VAL A 107 -6.16 20.31 21.04
C VAL A 107 -6.65 21.73 20.74
N ARG A 108 -7.39 22.34 21.68
CA ARG A 108 -8.07 23.63 21.44
C ARG A 108 -7.10 24.81 21.28
N ASP A 109 -6.00 24.80 21.99
CA ASP A 109 -4.93 25.80 21.96
C ASP A 109 -3.74 25.37 21.08
N TRP A 110 -4.01 24.51 20.09
CA TRP A 110 -2.98 24.02 19.18
C TRP A 110 -2.22 25.19 18.52
N TRP A 111 -0.89 25.13 18.56
CA TRP A 111 0.02 26.19 18.10
C TRP A 111 -0.17 26.64 16.65
N ALA A 112 -0.69 25.77 15.79
CA ALA A 112 -0.87 26.05 14.36
C ALA A 112 -2.34 26.30 13.96
N ARG A 113 -3.29 26.36 14.89
CA ARG A 113 -4.73 26.47 14.58
C ARG A 113 -5.07 27.68 13.70
N ASP A 114 -4.37 28.82 13.88
CA ASP A 114 -4.64 30.10 13.21
C ASP A 114 -3.71 30.35 12.01
N LYS A 115 -2.82 29.37 11.67
CA LYS A 115 -1.92 29.52 10.52
C LYS A 115 -2.70 29.40 9.20
N PRO A 116 -2.31 30.12 8.11
CA PRO A 116 -3.06 30.17 6.86
C PRO A 116 -3.38 28.78 6.26
N PHE A 117 -2.49 27.81 6.38
CA PHE A 117 -2.65 26.47 5.82
C PHE A 117 -3.39 25.48 6.73
N THR A 118 -3.69 25.84 7.99
CA THR A 118 -4.35 24.94 8.96
C THR A 118 -5.65 25.47 9.54
N ARG A 119 -5.92 26.79 9.48
CA ARG A 119 -7.07 27.45 10.12
C ARG A 119 -8.46 26.91 9.71
N HIS A 120 -8.56 26.20 8.59
CA HIS A 120 -9.79 25.57 8.09
C HIS A 120 -9.73 24.04 8.09
N ARG A 121 -8.81 23.48 8.87
CA ARG A 121 -8.61 22.03 8.98
C ARG A 121 -8.84 21.58 10.42
N TYR A 122 -8.94 20.26 10.61
CA TYR A 122 -9.08 19.65 11.93
C TYR A 122 -10.36 20.10 12.66
N ASN A 123 -11.48 20.17 11.91
CA ASN A 123 -12.73 20.75 12.39
C ASN A 123 -13.47 19.88 13.43
N PRO A 124 -13.57 18.54 13.32
CA PRO A 124 -14.21 17.71 14.32
C PRO A 124 -13.51 17.81 15.69
N ASP A 125 -14.27 17.90 16.78
CA ASP A 125 -13.71 17.91 18.13
C ASP A 125 -13.13 16.56 18.55
N ARG A 126 -13.68 15.46 17.99
CA ARG A 126 -13.24 14.08 18.27
C ARG A 126 -13.29 13.23 17.01
N LEU A 127 -12.26 12.43 16.81
CA LEU A 127 -12.19 11.38 15.78
C LEU A 127 -12.16 10.03 16.50
N VAL A 128 -13.22 9.24 16.36
CA VAL A 128 -13.35 7.95 17.02
C VAL A 128 -13.15 6.83 16.01
N TYR A 129 -12.06 6.10 16.13
CA TYR A 129 -11.76 4.93 15.33
C TYR A 129 -12.22 3.68 16.09
N ARG A 130 -13.20 2.96 15.55
CA ARG A 130 -13.68 1.70 16.12
C ARG A 130 -12.99 0.51 15.48
N VAL A 131 -12.55 -0.45 16.27
CA VAL A 131 -11.98 -1.71 15.79
C VAL A 131 -13.13 -2.66 15.46
N VAL A 132 -13.36 -2.90 14.20
CA VAL A 132 -14.37 -3.85 13.69
C VAL A 132 -13.67 -4.84 12.77
N ARG A 133 -13.63 -6.12 13.16
CA ARG A 133 -12.84 -7.14 12.45
C ARG A 133 -13.44 -7.55 11.10
N LEU A 134 -14.76 -7.49 10.96
CA LEU A 134 -15.48 -7.92 9.76
C LEU A 134 -16.02 -6.70 9.02
N PRO A 135 -15.65 -6.50 7.73
CA PRO A 135 -16.14 -5.38 6.91
C PRO A 135 -17.67 -5.31 6.85
N GLU A 136 -18.35 -6.45 6.77
CA GLU A 136 -19.81 -6.53 6.76
C GLU A 136 -20.41 -5.95 8.04
N LYS A 137 -19.79 -6.26 9.19
CA LYS A 137 -20.25 -5.70 10.48
C LYS A 137 -19.98 -4.20 10.59
N ALA A 138 -18.88 -3.72 10.01
CA ALA A 138 -18.61 -2.28 9.95
C ALA A 138 -19.65 -1.57 9.06
N LEU A 139 -20.04 -2.16 7.94
CA LEU A 139 -21.09 -1.64 7.06
C LEU A 139 -22.45 -1.59 7.78
N GLU A 140 -22.83 -2.61 8.55
CA GLU A 140 -24.04 -2.59 9.36
C GLU A 140 -24.03 -1.46 10.40
N LEU A 141 -22.90 -1.26 11.12
CA LEU A 141 -22.74 -0.17 12.08
C LEU A 141 -22.85 1.21 11.40
N PHE A 142 -22.36 1.32 10.18
CA PHE A 142 -22.53 2.51 9.37
C PHE A 142 -24.02 2.76 9.03
N PHE A 143 -24.76 1.76 8.58
CA PHE A 143 -26.20 1.88 8.29
C PHE A 143 -27.04 2.24 9.53
N GLN A 144 -26.59 1.84 10.72
CA GLN A 144 -27.22 2.19 12.01
C GLN A 144 -26.86 3.60 12.52
N GLY A 145 -26.02 4.36 11.79
CA GLY A 145 -25.55 5.67 12.22
C GLY A 145 -24.51 5.64 13.35
N SER A 146 -23.94 4.46 13.64
CA SER A 146 -22.87 4.31 14.62
C SER A 146 -21.49 4.69 14.09
N LEU A 147 -21.35 4.82 12.77
CA LEU A 147 -20.20 5.36 12.06
C LEU A 147 -20.70 6.49 11.15
N ASP A 148 -19.98 7.61 11.11
CA ASP A 148 -20.35 8.76 10.26
C ASP A 148 -19.96 8.54 8.80
N SER A 149 -18.99 7.68 8.54
CA SER A 149 -18.49 7.35 7.20
C SER A 149 -17.93 5.95 7.12
N PHE A 150 -17.84 5.44 5.89
CA PHE A 150 -17.32 4.12 5.59
C PHE A 150 -16.51 4.17 4.28
N LEU A 151 -15.22 3.80 4.35
CA LEU A 151 -14.39 3.58 3.16
C LEU A 151 -14.73 2.21 2.58
N VAL A 152 -15.21 2.19 1.34
CA VAL A 152 -15.68 0.98 0.68
C VAL A 152 -14.52 0.35 -0.08
N GLY A 153 -14.09 -0.83 0.36
CA GLY A 153 -12.99 -1.57 -0.28
C GLY A 153 -13.43 -2.75 -1.15
N ASP A 154 -14.75 -2.98 -1.26
CA ASP A 154 -15.33 -4.12 -1.98
C ASP A 154 -16.35 -3.63 -3.01
N PRO A 155 -16.21 -3.97 -4.30
CA PRO A 155 -17.19 -3.63 -5.33
C PRO A 155 -18.62 -4.11 -5.01
N THR A 156 -18.79 -5.25 -4.35
CA THR A 156 -20.11 -5.76 -3.93
C THR A 156 -20.76 -4.81 -2.93
N HIS A 157 -19.99 -4.26 -1.99
CA HIS A 157 -20.51 -3.25 -1.06
C HIS A 157 -20.92 -1.99 -1.79
N TRP A 158 -20.11 -1.51 -2.75
CA TRP A 158 -20.40 -0.28 -3.50
C TRP A 158 -21.61 -0.39 -4.41
N TYR A 159 -21.72 -1.46 -5.19
CA TYR A 159 -22.75 -1.63 -6.23
C TYR A 159 -24.02 -2.33 -5.77
N GLU A 160 -23.97 -3.09 -4.66
CA GLU A 160 -25.09 -3.92 -4.26
C GLU A 160 -25.56 -3.62 -2.83
N ARG A 161 -24.64 -3.58 -1.86
CA ARG A 161 -25.01 -3.44 -0.45
C ARG A 161 -25.38 -2.02 -0.04
N LEU A 162 -24.90 -0.99 -0.77
CA LEU A 162 -25.26 0.41 -0.55
C LEU A 162 -26.59 0.80 -1.23
N GLU A 163 -27.16 -0.05 -2.08
CA GLU A 163 -28.49 0.17 -2.67
C GLU A 163 -29.59 -0.09 -1.64
N ILE A 164 -29.78 0.86 -0.74
CA ILE A 164 -30.69 0.77 0.42
C ILE A 164 -31.55 2.03 0.56
N PRO A 165 -32.72 1.94 1.26
CA PRO A 165 -33.61 3.08 1.42
C PRO A 165 -32.93 4.35 1.96
N GLN A 166 -31.94 4.22 2.85
CA GLN A 166 -31.22 5.38 3.40
C GLN A 166 -30.44 6.16 2.34
N LEU A 167 -29.90 5.49 1.32
CA LEU A 167 -29.25 6.14 0.19
C LEU A 167 -30.32 6.86 -0.69
N HIS A 168 -31.35 6.15 -1.12
CA HIS A 168 -32.41 6.68 -2.00
C HIS A 168 -33.20 7.81 -1.35
N ASN A 169 -33.34 7.80 -0.02
CA ASN A 169 -33.95 8.89 0.75
C ASN A 169 -33.01 10.06 1.02
N GLY A 170 -31.77 10.02 0.52
CA GLY A 170 -30.78 11.07 0.66
C GLY A 170 -30.22 11.26 2.07
N TYR A 171 -30.35 10.27 2.96
CA TYR A 171 -29.76 10.30 4.30
C TYR A 171 -28.28 9.91 4.27
N LEU A 172 -27.95 8.99 3.37
CA LEU A 172 -26.58 8.59 3.04
C LEU A 172 -26.20 9.11 1.66
N HIS A 173 -24.94 9.42 1.50
CA HIS A 173 -24.37 9.87 0.22
C HIS A 173 -23.24 8.91 -0.18
N LYS A 174 -23.02 8.81 -1.49
CA LYS A 174 -21.90 8.09 -2.09
C LYS A 174 -20.99 9.09 -2.79
N ALA A 175 -19.68 8.87 -2.69
CA ALA A 175 -18.71 9.65 -3.46
C ALA A 175 -17.57 8.78 -3.95
N LYS A 176 -17.19 8.94 -5.22
CA LYS A 176 -16.01 8.35 -5.84
C LYS A 176 -14.98 9.46 -6.04
N PHE A 177 -13.85 9.37 -5.32
CA PHE A 177 -12.76 10.34 -5.40
C PHE A 177 -11.61 9.75 -6.20
N TYR A 178 -11.26 10.38 -7.30
CA TYR A 178 -10.07 10.02 -8.08
C TYR A 178 -8.85 10.80 -7.61
N ASN A 179 -7.68 10.15 -7.59
CA ASN A 179 -6.41 10.74 -7.21
C ASN A 179 -5.27 10.40 -8.17
N VAL A 180 -4.12 11.02 -7.93
CA VAL A 180 -2.86 10.80 -8.66
C VAL A 180 -1.76 10.27 -7.74
N TRP A 181 -2.14 9.58 -6.67
CA TRP A 181 -1.18 8.90 -5.81
C TRP A 181 -0.48 7.79 -6.60
N PRO A 182 0.83 7.57 -6.41
CA PRO A 182 1.53 6.48 -7.07
C PRO A 182 0.84 5.14 -6.81
N SER A 183 0.80 4.29 -7.83
CA SER A 183 0.22 2.95 -7.71
C SER A 183 0.97 2.11 -6.69
N SER A 184 0.24 1.35 -5.90
CA SER A 184 0.84 0.29 -5.11
C SER A 184 1.42 -0.79 -6.04
N SER A 185 2.50 -1.45 -5.63
CA SER A 185 3.05 -2.58 -6.39
C SER A 185 2.27 -3.89 -6.08
N ALA A 186 0.93 -3.82 -6.23
CA ALA A 186 0.05 -4.96 -5.99
C ALA A 186 0.28 -6.07 -7.02
N GLY A 187 0.53 -7.29 -6.55
CA GLY A 187 0.79 -8.42 -7.45
C GLY A 187 1.26 -9.66 -6.72
N LEU A 188 1.80 -10.61 -7.49
CA LEU A 188 2.41 -11.81 -6.93
C LEU A 188 3.93 -11.65 -6.92
N TYR A 189 4.52 -11.78 -5.75
CA TYR A 189 5.97 -11.82 -5.54
C TYR A 189 6.41 -13.28 -5.56
N LEU A 190 7.31 -13.62 -6.46
CA LEU A 190 7.71 -14.98 -6.76
C LEU A 190 9.05 -15.29 -6.12
N ASN A 191 9.06 -16.25 -5.19
CA ASN A 191 10.29 -16.68 -4.52
C ASN A 191 11.17 -17.50 -5.47
N THR A 192 12.21 -16.88 -6.02
CA THR A 192 13.11 -17.48 -7.00
C THR A 192 14.05 -18.54 -6.42
N ALA A 193 14.11 -18.66 -5.10
CA ALA A 193 14.90 -19.68 -4.42
C ALA A 193 14.20 -21.05 -4.32
N VAL A 194 12.93 -21.14 -4.76
CA VAL A 194 12.10 -22.34 -4.53
C VAL A 194 11.54 -22.88 -5.86
N ALA A 195 11.74 -24.17 -6.12
CA ALA A 195 11.14 -24.84 -7.29
C ALA A 195 9.59 -24.79 -7.23
N PRO A 196 8.93 -24.69 -8.39
CA PRO A 196 9.48 -24.56 -9.74
C PRO A 196 9.77 -23.11 -10.15
N LEU A 197 9.66 -22.13 -9.21
CA LEU A 197 9.85 -20.70 -9.47
C LEU A 197 11.32 -20.26 -9.56
N ASP A 198 12.27 -21.20 -9.33
CA ASP A 198 13.69 -21.04 -9.66
C ASP A 198 13.92 -20.95 -11.17
N SER A 199 13.08 -21.59 -12.00
CA SER A 199 13.09 -21.44 -13.46
C SER A 199 12.45 -20.12 -13.90
N ARG A 200 13.19 -19.32 -14.66
CA ARG A 200 12.69 -18.09 -15.29
C ARG A 200 11.53 -18.38 -16.25
N GLU A 201 11.64 -19.46 -17.02
CA GLU A 201 10.62 -19.89 -17.98
C GLU A 201 9.29 -20.21 -17.28
N VAL A 202 9.33 -20.86 -16.11
CA VAL A 202 8.11 -21.08 -15.29
C VAL A 202 7.52 -19.73 -14.83
N ARG A 203 8.34 -18.80 -14.39
CA ARG A 203 7.86 -17.48 -13.97
C ARG A 203 7.24 -16.69 -15.11
N VAL A 204 7.85 -16.73 -16.31
CA VAL A 204 7.28 -16.12 -17.54
C VAL A 204 5.95 -16.78 -17.90
N GLY A 205 5.89 -18.12 -17.86
CA GLY A 205 4.65 -18.85 -18.09
C GLY A 205 3.55 -18.51 -17.09
N LEU A 206 3.90 -18.35 -15.82
CA LEU A 206 2.97 -17.88 -14.78
C LEU A 206 2.43 -16.48 -15.10
N CYS A 207 3.27 -15.55 -15.54
CA CYS A 207 2.81 -14.22 -15.94
C CYS A 207 1.75 -14.26 -17.05
N HIS A 208 1.89 -15.17 -18.03
CA HIS A 208 0.90 -15.39 -19.08
C HIS A 208 -0.33 -16.19 -18.62
N ALA A 209 -0.23 -16.96 -17.54
CA ALA A 209 -1.33 -17.75 -17.00
C ALA A 209 -2.26 -16.95 -16.07
N MET A 210 -1.82 -15.77 -15.57
CA MET A 210 -2.59 -14.98 -14.62
C MET A 210 -3.50 -13.97 -15.33
N ASN A 211 -4.78 -14.34 -15.53
CA ASN A 211 -5.78 -13.51 -16.22
C ASN A 211 -6.34 -12.39 -15.34
N TYR A 212 -5.47 -11.43 -14.96
CA TYR A 212 -5.92 -10.27 -14.17
C TYR A 212 -6.90 -9.35 -14.91
N GLN A 213 -6.87 -9.31 -16.25
CA GLN A 213 -7.87 -8.52 -16.99
C GLN A 213 -9.27 -9.06 -16.73
N LYS A 214 -9.45 -10.39 -16.74
CA LYS A 214 -10.74 -11.00 -16.41
C LYS A 214 -11.19 -10.73 -14.97
N VAL A 215 -10.26 -10.67 -14.02
CA VAL A 215 -10.55 -10.24 -12.64
C VAL A 215 -11.05 -8.80 -12.61
N ILE A 216 -10.38 -7.88 -13.32
CA ILE A 216 -10.78 -6.48 -13.40
C ILE A 216 -12.19 -6.36 -13.99
N ASP A 217 -12.47 -7.02 -15.10
CA ASP A 217 -13.74 -6.88 -15.82
C ASP A 217 -14.92 -7.46 -15.02
N PHE A 218 -14.73 -8.62 -14.36
CA PHE A 218 -15.82 -9.35 -13.73
C PHE A 218 -15.90 -9.22 -12.20
N ASP A 219 -14.78 -9.32 -11.51
CA ASP A 219 -14.79 -9.29 -10.04
C ASP A 219 -14.69 -7.88 -9.50
N LEU A 220 -14.01 -6.97 -10.24
CA LEU A 220 -13.78 -5.58 -9.88
C LEU A 220 -14.63 -4.60 -10.72
N ARG A 221 -15.59 -5.10 -11.48
CA ARG A 221 -16.59 -4.31 -12.23
C ARG A 221 -16.00 -3.31 -13.25
N GLY A 222 -14.76 -3.52 -13.71
CA GLY A 222 -14.07 -2.65 -14.66
C GLY A 222 -13.52 -1.35 -14.07
N ASP A 223 -13.65 -1.11 -12.78
CA ASP A 223 -13.19 0.14 -12.14
C ASP A 223 -11.68 0.23 -11.97
N TYR A 224 -11.02 -0.90 -11.82
CA TYR A 224 -9.59 -0.99 -11.55
C TYR A 224 -8.80 -1.02 -12.86
N ARG A 225 -7.51 -0.68 -12.79
CA ARG A 225 -6.62 -0.75 -13.94
C ARG A 225 -5.56 -1.82 -13.75
N ARG A 226 -5.14 -2.42 -14.87
CA ARG A 226 -4.03 -3.36 -14.90
C ARG A 226 -2.72 -2.62 -14.63
N LEU A 227 -1.89 -3.13 -13.71
CA LEU A 227 -0.51 -2.67 -13.54
C LEU A 227 0.39 -3.24 -14.65
N ASN A 228 1.37 -2.46 -15.08
CA ASN A 228 2.34 -2.84 -16.11
C ASN A 228 3.77 -2.96 -15.56
N ALA A 229 4.15 -2.08 -14.65
CA ALA A 229 5.48 -2.01 -14.07
C ALA A 229 5.41 -1.90 -12.54
N PHE A 230 6.52 -2.18 -11.87
CA PHE A 230 6.61 -2.12 -10.41
C PHE A 230 6.48 -0.68 -9.89
N SER A 231 6.99 0.29 -10.64
CA SER A 231 7.04 1.72 -10.27
C SER A 231 6.14 2.58 -11.14
N GLU A 232 4.82 2.41 -11.05
CA GLU A 232 3.86 3.22 -11.80
C GLU A 232 3.33 4.42 -10.99
N GLY A 233 2.97 5.50 -11.71
CA GLY A 233 2.23 6.62 -11.16
C GLY A 233 3.05 7.62 -10.36
N TYR A 234 4.39 7.51 -10.32
CA TYR A 234 5.23 8.48 -9.63
C TYR A 234 5.31 9.80 -10.42
N PRO A 235 4.80 10.93 -9.89
CA PRO A 235 4.61 12.16 -10.67
C PRO A 235 5.88 12.71 -11.29
N LEU A 236 7.03 12.59 -10.62
CA LEU A 236 8.31 13.09 -11.11
C LEU A 236 8.96 12.18 -12.16
N LEU A 237 8.60 10.90 -12.17
CA LEU A 237 9.25 9.92 -13.04
C LEU A 237 8.40 9.59 -14.28
N GLY A 238 7.08 9.64 -14.14
CA GLY A 238 6.15 9.07 -15.12
C GLY A 238 6.16 7.54 -15.07
N ASN A 239 5.58 6.91 -16.08
CA ASN A 239 5.49 5.45 -16.15
C ASN A 239 6.64 4.85 -16.98
N PRO A 240 7.22 3.71 -16.54
CA PRO A 240 8.16 2.95 -17.35
C PRO A 240 7.49 2.48 -18.67
N PRO A 241 8.24 2.42 -19.79
CA PRO A 241 7.72 1.94 -21.08
C PRO A 241 7.68 0.39 -21.09
N ILE A 242 6.88 -0.18 -20.20
CA ILE A 242 6.70 -1.61 -19.98
C ILE A 242 5.21 -1.91 -20.06
N THR A 243 4.87 -3.03 -20.68
CA THR A 243 3.50 -3.56 -20.70
C THR A 243 3.49 -4.93 -20.04
N ALA A 244 2.54 -5.16 -19.14
CA ALA A 244 2.34 -6.45 -18.51
C ALA A 244 2.09 -7.55 -19.56
N ARG A 245 2.63 -8.74 -19.31
CA ARG A 245 2.35 -9.89 -20.18
C ARG A 245 0.85 -10.17 -20.19
N GLU A 246 0.30 -10.33 -21.38
CA GLU A 246 -1.11 -10.66 -21.60
C GLU A 246 -1.42 -12.09 -21.14
N PHE A 247 -2.65 -12.34 -20.80
CA PHE A 247 -3.11 -13.72 -20.62
C PHE A 247 -3.11 -14.45 -21.96
N SER A 248 -2.35 -15.53 -22.04
CA SER A 248 -2.26 -16.37 -23.24
C SER A 248 -1.92 -17.82 -22.86
N PRO A 249 -2.89 -18.72 -22.91
CA PRO A 249 -2.63 -20.13 -22.67
C PRO A 249 -1.54 -20.72 -23.58
N GLU A 250 -1.46 -20.25 -24.82
CA GLU A 250 -0.44 -20.68 -25.78
C GLU A 250 0.97 -20.26 -25.31
N LYS A 251 1.18 -18.98 -25.02
CA LYS A 251 2.47 -18.45 -24.54
C LYS A 251 2.87 -19.04 -23.19
N ALA A 252 1.89 -19.23 -22.29
CA ALA A 252 2.13 -19.88 -21.02
C ALA A 252 2.64 -21.31 -21.21
N ARG A 253 1.94 -22.12 -22.02
CA ARG A 253 2.34 -23.51 -22.31
C ARG A 253 3.70 -23.58 -23.01
N ALA A 254 3.98 -22.67 -23.95
CA ALA A 254 5.29 -22.61 -24.61
C ALA A 254 6.42 -22.34 -23.60
N SER A 255 6.21 -21.42 -22.66
CA SER A 255 7.17 -21.11 -21.58
C SER A 255 7.34 -22.31 -20.63
N PHE A 256 6.25 -22.96 -20.22
CA PHE A 256 6.32 -24.16 -19.39
C PHE A 256 7.01 -25.35 -20.09
N ALA A 257 6.79 -25.49 -21.41
CA ALA A 257 7.50 -26.49 -22.19
C ALA A 257 9.01 -26.25 -22.26
N ALA A 258 9.43 -24.97 -22.39
CA ALA A 258 10.84 -24.59 -22.32
C ALA A 258 11.47 -24.90 -20.94
N ALA A 259 10.67 -24.93 -19.87
CA ALA A 259 11.07 -25.38 -18.55
C ALA A 259 10.97 -26.91 -18.35
N GLY A 260 10.64 -27.69 -19.42
CA GLY A 260 10.56 -29.16 -19.39
C GLY A 260 9.19 -29.73 -19.04
N TYR A 261 8.15 -28.91 -18.88
CA TYR A 261 6.77 -29.37 -18.63
C TYR A 261 6.03 -29.56 -19.97
N THR A 262 6.25 -30.70 -20.62
CA THR A 262 5.83 -30.96 -22.01
C THR A 262 4.63 -31.90 -22.15
N ARG A 263 4.27 -32.65 -21.14
CA ARG A 263 3.16 -33.60 -21.16
C ARG A 263 1.99 -33.12 -20.32
N SER A 264 0.76 -33.40 -20.75
CA SER A 264 -0.44 -33.15 -19.95
C SER A 264 -0.82 -34.40 -19.15
N GLY A 265 -1.09 -34.20 -17.86
CA GLY A 265 -1.76 -35.19 -17.03
C GLY A 265 -3.23 -35.40 -17.43
N PRO A 266 -3.94 -36.38 -16.83
CA PRO A 266 -5.33 -36.68 -17.16
C PRO A 266 -6.30 -35.53 -16.81
N ASP A 267 -5.93 -34.62 -15.91
CA ASP A 267 -6.68 -33.45 -15.50
C ASP A 267 -6.23 -32.14 -16.22
N GLY A 268 -5.35 -32.28 -17.22
CA GLY A 268 -4.86 -31.17 -18.03
C GLY A 268 -3.66 -30.41 -17.42
N VAL A 269 -3.23 -30.76 -16.22
CA VAL A 269 -2.04 -30.16 -15.59
C VAL A 269 -0.77 -30.71 -16.24
N LEU A 270 0.16 -29.82 -16.54
CA LEU A 270 1.43 -30.19 -17.17
C LEU A 270 2.34 -30.95 -16.21
N VAL A 271 3.11 -31.88 -16.75
CA VAL A 271 4.12 -32.67 -16.04
C VAL A 271 5.46 -32.63 -16.79
N ASN A 272 6.55 -32.63 -16.05
CA ASN A 272 7.91 -32.65 -16.60
C ASN A 272 8.36 -34.09 -16.97
N GLY A 273 9.59 -34.21 -17.46
CA GLY A 273 10.18 -35.50 -17.84
C GLY A 273 10.30 -36.51 -16.70
N LYS A 274 10.33 -36.05 -15.44
CA LYS A 274 10.36 -36.89 -14.23
C LYS A 274 8.97 -37.29 -13.74
N GLY A 275 7.90 -36.79 -14.37
CA GLY A 275 6.53 -37.00 -13.92
C GLY A 275 6.06 -36.03 -12.84
N GLU A 276 6.84 -35.03 -12.50
CA GLU A 276 6.48 -33.98 -11.51
C GLU A 276 5.48 -33.03 -12.14
N ARG A 277 4.39 -32.75 -11.41
CA ARG A 277 3.31 -31.85 -11.84
C ARG A 277 3.72 -30.35 -11.69
N LEU A 278 3.24 -29.56 -12.62
CA LEU A 278 3.40 -28.08 -12.52
C LEU A 278 2.38 -27.52 -11.53
N VAL A 279 2.83 -27.33 -10.31
CA VAL A 279 2.00 -26.83 -9.19
C VAL A 279 2.70 -25.65 -8.55
N ILE A 280 1.96 -24.55 -8.32
CA ILE A 280 2.46 -23.38 -7.60
C ILE A 280 1.47 -23.03 -6.48
N THR A 281 1.98 -22.87 -5.27
CA THR A 281 1.20 -22.41 -4.11
C THR A 281 1.25 -20.90 -4.01
N ILE A 282 0.08 -20.25 -3.95
CA ILE A 282 -0.06 -18.82 -3.73
C ILE A 282 -0.60 -18.57 -2.32
N THR A 283 0.22 -17.95 -1.49
CA THR A 283 -0.18 -17.47 -0.17
C THR A 283 -0.84 -16.09 -0.31
N HIS A 284 -2.02 -15.89 0.28
CA HIS A 284 -2.70 -14.59 0.28
C HIS A 284 -3.47 -14.33 1.57
N ARG A 285 -3.71 -13.05 1.87
CA ARG A 285 -4.53 -12.70 3.02
C ARG A 285 -5.99 -13.11 2.79
N LYS A 286 -6.64 -13.59 3.84
CA LYS A 286 -8.05 -13.95 3.85
C LYS A 286 -8.92 -12.70 3.78
N ALA A 287 -9.65 -12.55 2.68
CA ALA A 287 -10.69 -11.53 2.50
C ALA A 287 -11.63 -11.98 1.38
N PRO A 288 -12.96 -11.79 1.49
CA PRO A 288 -13.93 -12.31 0.52
C PRO A 288 -13.61 -11.93 -0.94
N VAL A 289 -13.28 -10.67 -1.19
CA VAL A 289 -12.93 -10.19 -2.54
C VAL A 289 -11.63 -10.83 -3.05
N ILE A 290 -10.64 -11.05 -2.17
CA ILE A 290 -9.37 -11.68 -2.56
C ILE A 290 -9.59 -13.16 -2.83
N ASP A 291 -10.27 -13.88 -1.94
CA ASP A 291 -10.57 -15.29 -2.10
C ASP A 291 -11.33 -15.54 -3.42
N LYS A 292 -12.28 -14.65 -3.77
CA LYS A 292 -13.05 -14.70 -5.01
C LYS A 292 -12.17 -14.56 -6.24
N TYR A 293 -11.36 -13.50 -6.34
CA TYR A 293 -10.56 -13.31 -7.55
C TYR A 293 -9.38 -14.29 -7.64
N MET A 294 -8.84 -14.77 -6.54
CA MET A 294 -7.81 -15.83 -6.55
C MET A 294 -8.39 -17.15 -7.06
N ALA A 295 -9.62 -17.50 -6.68
CA ALA A 295 -10.31 -18.65 -7.25
C ALA A 295 -10.48 -18.54 -8.78
N ARG A 296 -10.83 -17.36 -9.29
CA ARG A 296 -10.88 -17.10 -10.74
C ARG A 296 -9.51 -17.27 -11.41
N LEU A 297 -8.46 -16.72 -10.83
CA LEU A 297 -7.10 -16.86 -11.37
C LEU A 297 -6.66 -18.32 -11.40
N ARG A 298 -7.04 -19.13 -10.40
CA ARG A 298 -6.78 -20.58 -10.39
C ARG A 298 -7.48 -21.28 -11.56
N GLU A 299 -8.74 -20.96 -11.83
CA GLU A 299 -9.48 -21.53 -12.97
C GLU A 299 -8.84 -21.15 -14.30
N GLU A 300 -8.39 -19.90 -14.46
CA GLU A 300 -7.72 -19.44 -15.69
C GLU A 300 -6.34 -20.10 -15.87
N ALA A 301 -5.57 -20.23 -14.78
CA ALA A 301 -4.27 -20.89 -14.82
C ALA A 301 -4.36 -22.39 -15.24
N LEU A 302 -5.43 -23.08 -14.84
CA LEU A 302 -5.65 -24.47 -15.25
C LEU A 302 -5.78 -24.61 -16.77
N LYS A 303 -6.36 -23.65 -17.47
CA LYS A 303 -6.41 -23.62 -18.95
C LYS A 303 -5.02 -23.58 -19.59
N CYS A 304 -4.05 -23.05 -18.85
CA CYS A 304 -2.64 -23.01 -19.23
C CYS A 304 -1.87 -24.30 -18.86
N GLY A 305 -2.51 -25.24 -18.18
CA GLY A 305 -1.88 -26.46 -17.68
C GLY A 305 -1.15 -26.27 -16.34
N LEU A 306 -1.45 -25.21 -15.60
CA LEU A 306 -0.88 -24.90 -14.30
C LEU A 306 -1.91 -25.13 -13.19
N GLU A 307 -1.57 -25.96 -12.20
CA GLU A 307 -2.33 -26.09 -10.96
C GLU A 307 -1.90 -24.99 -9.97
N LEU A 308 -2.85 -24.14 -9.53
CA LEU A 308 -2.62 -23.21 -8.44
C LEU A 308 -3.24 -23.76 -7.15
N ARG A 309 -2.44 -23.85 -6.10
CA ARG A 309 -2.90 -24.10 -4.72
C ARG A 309 -3.01 -22.79 -3.98
N LEU A 310 -4.21 -22.49 -3.51
CA LEU A 310 -4.50 -21.24 -2.80
C LEU A 310 -4.40 -21.47 -1.30
N GLU A 311 -3.61 -20.63 -0.64
CA GLU A 311 -3.38 -20.70 0.80
C GLU A 311 -3.83 -19.37 1.42
N SER A 312 -5.12 -19.36 1.81
CA SER A 312 -5.78 -18.21 2.43
C SER A 312 -5.57 -18.22 3.94
N MET A 313 -4.98 -17.14 4.50
CA MET A 313 -4.70 -17.04 5.92
C MET A 313 -4.82 -15.59 6.43
N ASP A 314 -4.72 -15.39 7.74
CA ASP A 314 -4.65 -14.05 8.32
C ASP A 314 -3.54 -13.21 7.67
N GLY A 315 -3.79 -11.91 7.47
CA GLY A 315 -2.86 -11.04 6.74
C GLY A 315 -1.48 -10.94 7.38
N SER A 316 -1.42 -10.88 8.72
CA SER A 316 -0.15 -10.84 9.45
C SER A 316 0.59 -12.18 9.33
N ALA A 317 -0.12 -13.30 9.40
CA ALA A 317 0.46 -14.63 9.22
C ALA A 317 0.98 -14.84 7.79
N ALA A 318 0.23 -14.38 6.77
CA ALA A 318 0.67 -14.43 5.36
C ALA A 318 1.96 -13.64 5.15
N PHE A 319 2.02 -12.44 5.70
CA PHE A 319 3.22 -11.60 5.61
C PHE A 319 4.41 -12.20 6.38
N GLN A 320 4.17 -12.73 7.57
CA GLN A 320 5.20 -13.40 8.36
C GLN A 320 5.77 -14.62 7.61
N LYS A 321 4.91 -15.47 7.04
CA LYS A 321 5.33 -16.59 6.20
C LYS A 321 6.20 -16.12 5.02
N ALA A 322 5.79 -15.04 4.34
CA ALA A 322 6.53 -14.47 3.24
C ALA A 322 7.89 -13.90 3.67
N SER A 323 7.95 -13.15 4.78
CA SER A 323 9.19 -12.60 5.30
C SER A 323 10.17 -13.67 5.77
N GLN A 324 9.67 -14.83 6.24
CA GLN A 324 10.46 -16.02 6.56
C GLN A 324 10.86 -16.84 5.32
N LYS A 325 10.52 -16.37 4.10
CA LYS A 325 10.81 -17.03 2.81
C LYS A 325 10.21 -18.44 2.67
N GLN A 326 9.11 -18.73 3.39
CA GLN A 326 8.42 -20.03 3.40
C GLN A 326 7.29 -20.15 2.36
N HIS A 327 7.20 -19.21 1.44
CA HIS A 327 6.22 -19.17 0.35
C HIS A 327 6.87 -19.55 -0.98
N GLN A 328 6.06 -20.00 -1.95
CA GLN A 328 6.43 -20.01 -3.36
C GLN A 328 6.05 -18.68 -4.02
N ALA A 329 4.77 -18.34 -4.07
CA ALA A 329 4.30 -17.04 -4.48
C ALA A 329 3.45 -16.41 -3.36
N VAL A 330 3.51 -15.09 -3.20
CA VAL A 330 2.69 -14.37 -2.22
C VAL A 330 2.03 -13.15 -2.87
N GLN A 331 0.73 -12.97 -2.60
CA GLN A 331 0.00 -11.77 -3.01
C GLN A 331 0.21 -10.67 -1.98
N VAL A 332 0.88 -9.61 -2.40
CA VAL A 332 1.17 -8.42 -1.57
C VAL A 332 0.89 -7.15 -2.37
N ALA A 333 0.50 -6.09 -1.68
CA ALA A 333 0.45 -4.73 -2.18
C ALA A 333 1.31 -3.86 -1.27
N TRP A 334 2.47 -3.43 -1.73
CA TRP A 334 3.29 -2.48 -0.98
C TRP A 334 2.74 -1.07 -1.13
N GLY A 335 2.68 -0.36 -0.02
CA GLY A 335 2.41 1.06 -0.05
C GLY A 335 3.51 1.84 -0.76
N THR A 336 3.18 3.01 -1.26
CA THR A 336 4.12 3.88 -1.97
C THR A 336 4.42 5.12 -1.15
N THR A 337 5.64 5.61 -1.26
CA THR A 337 6.09 6.84 -0.61
C THR A 337 6.66 7.78 -1.67
N PRO A 338 5.86 8.73 -2.20
CA PRO A 338 6.41 9.72 -3.13
C PRO A 338 7.55 10.53 -2.48
N PRO A 339 8.48 11.10 -3.25
CA PRO A 339 8.45 11.21 -4.71
C PRO A 339 9.11 10.06 -5.46
N PHE A 340 9.78 9.13 -4.78
CA PHE A 340 10.60 8.10 -5.39
C PHE A 340 10.23 6.69 -4.95
N PRO A 341 10.20 5.68 -5.86
CA PRO A 341 10.14 4.28 -5.50
C PRO A 341 11.47 3.82 -4.90
N ASP A 342 11.43 2.78 -4.09
CA ASP A 342 12.62 2.18 -3.48
C ASP A 342 12.77 0.71 -3.91
N HIS A 343 13.61 0.47 -4.94
CA HIS A 343 13.91 -0.89 -5.40
C HIS A 343 14.90 -1.61 -4.48
N TYR A 344 15.73 -0.85 -3.75
CA TYR A 344 16.78 -1.43 -2.93
C TYR A 344 16.24 -2.41 -1.89
N GLN A 345 15.25 -1.98 -1.11
CA GLN A 345 14.66 -2.84 -0.09
C GLN A 345 13.96 -4.09 -0.63
N HIS A 346 13.48 -4.03 -1.90
CA HIS A 346 12.69 -5.11 -2.48
C HIS A 346 13.50 -6.08 -3.33
N PHE A 347 14.63 -5.65 -3.89
CA PHE A 347 15.33 -6.42 -4.92
C PHE A 347 16.85 -6.44 -4.80
N HIS A 348 17.48 -5.73 -3.86
CA HIS A 348 18.93 -5.80 -3.69
C HIS A 348 19.35 -7.17 -3.17
N GLY A 349 20.38 -7.77 -3.79
CA GLY A 349 20.81 -9.14 -3.53
C GLY A 349 21.32 -9.39 -2.11
N LYS A 350 21.86 -8.37 -1.41
CA LYS A 350 22.26 -8.49 0.01
C LYS A 350 21.09 -8.88 0.94
N ASP A 351 19.85 -8.65 0.50
CA ASP A 351 18.64 -8.99 1.24
C ASP A 351 17.94 -10.25 0.72
N ALA A 352 18.53 -10.92 -0.28
CA ALA A 352 18.05 -12.18 -0.83
C ALA A 352 18.53 -13.40 -0.04
N TYR A 353 19.83 -13.46 0.27
CA TYR A 353 20.48 -14.62 0.89
C TYR A 353 21.33 -14.21 2.09
N LEU A 354 21.58 -15.19 2.97
CA LEU A 354 22.58 -15.08 4.03
C LEU A 354 23.99 -15.06 3.42
N GLU A 355 25.03 -14.92 4.26
CA GLU A 355 26.43 -14.88 3.84
C GLU A 355 26.90 -16.17 3.12
N ASP A 356 26.19 -17.29 3.30
CA ASP A 356 26.43 -18.55 2.59
C ASP A 356 26.04 -18.51 1.10
N GLY A 357 25.35 -17.45 0.67
CA GLY A 357 24.86 -17.24 -0.69
C GLY A 357 23.82 -18.26 -1.17
N LYS A 358 23.23 -19.05 -0.27
CA LYS A 358 22.31 -20.16 -0.58
C LYS A 358 21.03 -20.11 0.26
N THR A 359 21.15 -19.82 1.53
CA THR A 359 20.00 -19.77 2.45
C THR A 359 19.25 -18.46 2.29
N PRO A 360 17.96 -18.46 1.87
CA PRO A 360 17.18 -17.23 1.75
C PRO A 360 17.14 -16.47 3.06
N LYS A 361 17.45 -15.17 3.02
CA LYS A 361 17.56 -14.31 4.19
C LYS A 361 16.19 -13.94 4.73
N PRO A 362 15.79 -14.41 5.92
CA PRO A 362 14.51 -14.07 6.51
C PRO A 362 14.46 -12.62 6.99
N ASN A 363 13.24 -12.13 7.26
CA ASN A 363 12.97 -10.80 7.81
C ASN A 363 13.49 -9.64 6.94
N THR A 364 13.46 -9.82 5.61
CA THR A 364 13.77 -8.76 4.64
C THR A 364 12.59 -8.53 3.69
N ASN A 365 12.52 -7.34 3.10
CA ASN A 365 11.49 -6.98 2.13
C ASN A 365 11.74 -7.53 0.72
N ASN A 366 12.92 -8.13 0.45
CA ASN A 366 13.16 -8.87 -0.78
C ASN A 366 12.40 -10.21 -0.75
N LEU A 367 11.08 -10.16 -0.88
CA LEU A 367 10.22 -11.36 -0.84
C LEU A 367 10.47 -12.32 -2.01
N THR A 368 11.19 -11.87 -3.03
CA THR A 368 11.46 -12.68 -4.22
C THR A 368 12.71 -13.55 -4.07
N SER A 369 13.54 -13.31 -3.04
CA SER A 369 14.89 -13.90 -2.92
C SER A 369 15.72 -13.74 -4.20
N PHE A 370 15.39 -12.74 -5.02
CA PHE A 370 16.09 -12.46 -6.27
C PHE A 370 17.43 -11.77 -5.96
N ALA A 371 18.49 -12.27 -6.56
CA ALA A 371 19.83 -11.69 -6.48
C ALA A 371 20.43 -11.63 -7.88
N ASP A 372 20.71 -10.42 -8.34
CA ASP A 372 21.31 -10.18 -9.66
C ASP A 372 22.22 -8.96 -9.58
N PRO A 373 23.52 -9.08 -9.92
CA PRO A 373 24.46 -7.97 -9.85
C PRO A 373 24.05 -6.74 -10.69
N ARG A 374 23.28 -6.94 -11.76
CA ARG A 374 22.73 -5.84 -12.57
C ARG A 374 21.70 -5.04 -11.78
N MET A 375 20.82 -5.72 -11.02
CA MET A 375 19.84 -5.10 -10.13
C MET A 375 20.54 -4.37 -9.00
N ASP A 376 21.54 -4.98 -8.37
CA ASP A 376 22.32 -4.39 -7.28
C ASP A 376 22.96 -3.08 -7.72
N ALA A 377 23.63 -3.09 -8.87
CA ALA A 377 24.24 -1.89 -9.43
C ALA A 377 23.21 -0.76 -9.70
N LEU A 378 21.99 -1.10 -10.15
CA LEU A 378 20.93 -0.11 -10.36
C LEU A 378 20.39 0.44 -9.04
N CYS A 379 20.21 -0.42 -8.02
CA CYS A 379 19.79 -0.01 -6.69
C CYS A 379 20.80 0.95 -6.04
N GLU A 380 22.10 0.64 -6.16
CA GLU A 380 23.16 1.53 -5.71
C GLU A 380 23.20 2.86 -6.47
N ALA A 381 23.03 2.80 -7.79
CA ALA A 381 22.96 4.01 -8.64
C ALA A 381 21.74 4.88 -8.30
N GLN A 382 20.58 4.29 -7.93
CA GLN A 382 19.43 5.04 -7.44
C GLN A 382 19.77 5.83 -6.18
N ARG A 383 20.45 5.21 -5.22
CA ARG A 383 20.85 5.86 -3.98
C ARG A 383 21.86 7.00 -4.18
N LYS A 384 22.64 6.96 -5.25
CA LYS A 384 23.67 7.96 -5.61
C LYS A 384 23.20 8.99 -6.63
N ALA A 385 21.99 8.85 -7.19
CA ALA A 385 21.47 9.77 -8.20
C ALA A 385 21.37 11.21 -7.66
N THR A 386 21.95 12.16 -8.38
CA THR A 386 21.97 13.59 -8.01
C THR A 386 20.90 14.40 -8.73
N THR A 387 20.31 13.85 -9.79
CA THR A 387 19.23 14.46 -10.55
C THR A 387 18.03 13.52 -10.66
N VAL A 388 16.85 14.09 -10.88
CA VAL A 388 15.61 13.32 -11.11
C VAL A 388 15.73 12.45 -12.36
N GLU A 389 16.39 12.93 -13.41
CA GLU A 389 16.57 12.17 -14.65
C GLU A 389 17.51 10.97 -14.49
N GLU A 390 18.56 11.09 -13.70
CA GLU A 390 19.41 9.95 -13.35
C GLU A 390 18.61 8.92 -12.55
N TYR A 391 17.87 9.36 -11.54
CA TYR A 391 17.01 8.49 -10.75
C TYR A 391 16.00 7.75 -11.63
N LYS A 392 15.30 8.47 -12.50
CA LYS A 392 14.33 7.91 -13.46
C LYS A 392 14.94 6.82 -14.34
N ARG A 393 16.12 7.07 -14.92
CA ARG A 393 16.81 6.08 -15.77
C ARG A 393 17.08 4.77 -15.01
N THR A 394 17.57 4.87 -13.79
CA THR A 394 17.86 3.68 -12.97
C THR A 394 16.59 2.95 -12.55
N VAL A 395 15.52 3.67 -12.18
CA VAL A 395 14.21 3.09 -11.89
C VAL A 395 13.67 2.31 -13.09
N PHE A 396 13.66 2.92 -14.28
CA PHE A 396 13.12 2.26 -15.47
C PHE A 396 13.95 1.06 -15.91
N ALA A 397 15.26 1.09 -15.70
CA ALA A 397 16.13 -0.04 -15.95
C ALA A 397 15.89 -1.18 -14.93
N ALA A 398 15.70 -0.86 -13.66
CA ALA A 398 15.35 -1.85 -12.62
C ALA A 398 13.99 -2.50 -12.89
N ASP A 399 12.97 -1.71 -13.23
CA ASP A 399 11.65 -2.22 -13.63
C ASP A 399 11.73 -3.14 -14.85
N ARG A 400 12.63 -2.87 -15.79
CA ARG A 400 12.89 -3.74 -16.93
C ARG A 400 13.43 -5.11 -16.48
N ILE A 401 14.36 -5.14 -15.53
CA ILE A 401 14.85 -6.40 -14.96
C ILE A 401 13.72 -7.14 -14.24
N VAL A 402 12.91 -6.46 -13.42
CA VAL A 402 11.75 -7.06 -12.74
C VAL A 402 10.81 -7.72 -13.76
N HIS A 403 10.53 -7.03 -14.87
CA HIS A 403 9.70 -7.55 -15.95
C HIS A 403 10.38 -8.74 -16.66
N ASP A 404 11.62 -8.58 -17.12
CA ASP A 404 12.27 -9.56 -17.98
C ASP A 404 12.60 -10.86 -17.23
N GLU A 405 12.98 -10.76 -15.96
CA GLU A 405 13.21 -11.90 -15.07
C GLU A 405 11.91 -12.48 -14.48
N ALA A 406 10.78 -11.79 -14.70
CA ALA A 406 9.44 -12.21 -14.27
C ALA A 406 9.38 -12.57 -12.76
N ILE A 407 10.05 -11.78 -11.93
CA ILE A 407 10.09 -12.01 -10.46
C ILE A 407 8.87 -11.47 -9.73
N TRP A 408 8.07 -10.67 -10.42
CA TRP A 408 6.82 -10.12 -9.95
C TRP A 408 5.76 -10.20 -11.06
N VAL A 409 4.57 -10.70 -10.74
CA VAL A 409 3.43 -10.69 -11.65
C VAL A 409 2.60 -9.45 -11.35
N PRO A 410 2.52 -8.46 -12.24
CA PRO A 410 1.70 -7.27 -12.04
C PRO A 410 0.24 -7.65 -11.76
N GLY A 411 -0.35 -7.07 -10.75
CA GLY A 411 -1.77 -7.20 -10.44
C GLY A 411 -2.60 -6.07 -11.02
N PHE A 412 -3.34 -5.41 -10.19
CA PHE A 412 -4.19 -4.27 -10.52
C PHE A 412 -4.08 -3.20 -9.44
N ASP A 413 -4.51 -2.00 -9.78
CA ASP A 413 -4.50 -0.85 -8.89
C ASP A 413 -5.78 -0.03 -9.05
N GLN A 414 -6.09 0.76 -8.02
CA GLN A 414 -7.17 1.73 -8.05
C GLN A 414 -6.59 3.14 -7.86
N ASN A 415 -7.00 4.05 -8.69
CA ASN A 415 -6.66 5.48 -8.59
C ASN A 415 -7.83 6.31 -8.05
N PHE A 416 -8.64 5.69 -7.21
CA PHE A 416 -9.83 6.29 -6.60
C PHE A 416 -10.08 5.69 -5.21
N TYR A 417 -10.96 6.35 -4.43
CA TYR A 417 -11.62 5.74 -3.26
C TYR A 417 -13.11 5.83 -3.42
N TRP A 418 -13.79 4.85 -2.87
CA TRP A 418 -15.22 4.88 -2.62
C TRP A 418 -15.48 5.24 -1.17
N VAL A 419 -16.32 6.24 -0.94
CA VAL A 419 -16.70 6.69 0.39
C VAL A 419 -18.23 6.74 0.46
N ALA A 420 -18.81 6.03 1.42
CA ALA A 420 -20.17 6.23 1.84
C ALA A 420 -20.17 7.06 3.14
N TYR A 421 -21.04 8.06 3.24
CA TYR A 421 -21.06 8.96 4.38
C TYR A 421 -22.46 9.49 4.65
N TRP A 422 -22.72 9.83 5.89
CA TRP A 422 -23.98 10.45 6.26
C TRP A 422 -24.05 11.90 5.79
N ARG A 423 -25.24 12.37 5.41
CA ARG A 423 -25.53 13.71 4.86
C ARG A 423 -24.94 14.87 5.66
N TRP A 424 -24.69 14.68 6.93
CA TRP A 424 -24.08 15.69 7.82
C TRP A 424 -22.56 15.82 7.70
N ILE A 425 -21.87 14.94 7.00
CA ILE A 425 -20.46 15.15 6.63
C ILE A 425 -20.40 16.10 5.45
N LYS A 426 -19.61 17.16 5.57
CA LYS A 426 -19.41 18.17 4.55
C LYS A 426 -17.93 18.35 4.23
N TRP A 427 -17.67 18.70 2.97
CA TRP A 427 -16.38 19.13 2.45
C TRP A 427 -16.50 20.54 1.83
N PRO A 428 -15.38 21.30 1.70
CA PRO A 428 -15.42 22.58 1.01
C PRO A 428 -15.91 22.45 -0.44
N PRO A 429 -16.62 23.45 -0.97
CA PRO A 429 -16.97 23.48 -2.39
C PRO A 429 -15.74 23.29 -3.27
N GLY A 430 -15.84 22.39 -4.24
CA GLY A 430 -14.73 22.09 -5.13
C GLY A 430 -13.56 21.32 -4.51
N PHE A 431 -13.78 20.69 -3.35
CA PHE A 431 -12.82 19.78 -2.74
C PHE A 431 -12.26 18.77 -3.74
N ASN A 432 -10.97 18.51 -3.65
CA ASN A 432 -10.26 17.63 -4.56
C ASN A 432 -9.12 16.90 -3.85
N VAL A 433 -9.08 15.58 -3.96
CA VAL A 433 -8.13 14.68 -3.29
C VAL A 433 -7.02 14.27 -4.27
N SER A 434 -6.24 15.24 -4.79
CA SER A 434 -5.28 14.91 -5.84
C SER A 434 -4.12 14.03 -5.40
N VAL A 435 -3.60 14.24 -4.19
CA VAL A 435 -2.37 13.61 -3.71
C VAL A 435 -2.54 12.91 -2.36
N SER A 436 -3.74 12.53 -1.97
CA SER A 436 -3.99 11.78 -0.74
C SER A 436 -4.59 10.41 -1.02
N GLN A 437 -4.39 9.48 -0.09
CA GLN A 437 -4.88 8.11 -0.20
C GLN A 437 -6.36 7.97 0.21
N ASP A 438 -6.89 8.97 0.93
CA ASP A 438 -8.31 9.07 1.27
C ASP A 438 -8.70 10.54 1.53
N PRO A 439 -10.00 10.89 1.46
CA PRO A 439 -10.44 12.27 1.63
C PRO A 439 -10.23 12.81 3.05
N TYR A 440 -10.07 11.94 4.04
CA TYR A 440 -9.93 12.33 5.44
C TYR A 440 -8.53 12.82 5.78
N GLN A 441 -7.50 12.40 5.06
CA GLN A 441 -6.10 12.83 5.27
C GLN A 441 -5.92 14.34 5.16
N ASN A 442 -6.78 15.03 4.41
CA ASN A 442 -6.71 16.48 4.28
C ASN A 442 -7.29 17.22 5.49
N HIS A 443 -8.04 16.55 6.37
CA HIS A 443 -8.65 17.09 7.57
C HIS A 443 -9.51 18.36 7.36
N VAL A 444 -10.10 18.52 6.17
CA VAL A 444 -10.92 19.72 5.82
C VAL A 444 -12.42 19.49 6.00
N LEU A 445 -12.84 18.26 6.23
CA LEU A 445 -14.23 17.93 6.48
C LEU A 445 -14.72 18.52 7.81
N TRP A 446 -16.03 18.72 7.91
CA TRP A 446 -16.71 19.06 9.17
C TRP A 446 -18.03 18.32 9.31
N ILE A 447 -18.56 18.32 10.53
CA ILE A 447 -19.91 17.85 10.82
C ILE A 447 -20.86 19.05 10.81
N ASP A 448 -21.88 19.00 10.00
CA ASP A 448 -22.97 19.99 9.98
C ASP A 448 -24.07 19.51 10.94
N GLU A 449 -24.12 20.08 12.12
CA GLU A 449 -25.04 19.68 13.18
C GLU A 449 -26.53 20.00 12.80
N SER A 450 -26.76 21.03 12.00
CA SER A 450 -28.10 21.34 11.47
C SER A 450 -28.56 20.24 10.51
N ALA A 451 -27.72 19.92 9.52
CA ALA A 451 -27.98 18.81 8.61
C ALA A 451 -28.15 17.46 9.32
N LYS A 452 -27.44 17.24 10.43
CA LYS A 452 -27.57 16.04 11.24
C LYS A 452 -28.94 15.98 11.93
N THR A 453 -29.36 17.07 12.56
CA THR A 453 -30.67 17.16 13.21
C THR A 453 -31.79 16.98 12.21
N GLU A 454 -31.78 17.69 11.07
CA GLU A 454 -32.74 17.55 9.99
C GLU A 454 -32.84 16.11 9.46
N THR A 455 -31.69 15.45 9.28
CA THR A 455 -31.66 14.07 8.76
C THR A 455 -32.30 13.10 9.76
N LEU A 456 -31.96 13.23 11.06
CA LEU A 456 -32.55 12.37 12.10
C LEU A 456 -34.04 12.60 12.29
N GLU A 457 -34.52 13.84 12.14
CA GLU A 457 -35.96 14.17 12.15
C GLU A 457 -36.67 13.60 10.93
N ALA A 458 -36.09 13.76 9.71
CA ALA A 458 -36.62 13.20 8.49
C ALA A 458 -36.75 11.68 8.53
N MET A 459 -35.76 10.99 9.09
CA MET A 459 -35.81 9.53 9.30
C MET A 459 -36.97 9.10 10.21
N ARG A 460 -37.37 9.93 11.18
CA ARG A 460 -38.50 9.65 12.09
C ARG A 460 -39.86 9.97 11.46
N SER A 461 -39.91 11.03 10.65
CA SER A 461 -41.15 11.56 10.06
C SER A 461 -41.44 11.01 8.65
N GLY A 462 -40.49 10.29 8.03
CA GLY A 462 -40.58 9.82 6.66
C GLY A 462 -40.25 10.90 5.59
N GLY A 463 -39.62 12.02 6.01
CA GLY A 463 -39.11 13.04 5.08
C GLY A 463 -37.94 12.52 4.26
N THR A 464 -37.67 13.10 3.09
CA THR A 464 -36.59 12.70 2.20
C THR A 464 -35.79 13.90 1.71
N PHE A 465 -34.55 13.65 1.26
CA PHE A 465 -33.67 14.59 0.58
C PHE A 465 -33.27 14.04 -0.80
N PRO A 466 -32.71 14.86 -1.68
CA PRO A 466 -32.20 14.37 -2.96
C PRO A 466 -31.10 13.31 -2.74
N GLU A 467 -31.17 12.23 -3.50
CA GLU A 467 -30.11 11.22 -3.55
C GLU A 467 -28.82 11.87 -4.08
N THR A 468 -27.68 11.51 -3.49
CA THR A 468 -26.38 12.07 -3.85
C THR A 468 -25.39 10.94 -4.13
N ASP A 469 -24.93 10.88 -5.39
CA ASP A 469 -23.82 10.03 -5.84
C ASP A 469 -22.87 10.92 -6.65
N GLU A 470 -21.73 11.28 -6.05
CA GLU A 470 -20.81 12.26 -6.61
C GLU A 470 -19.53 11.62 -7.13
N VAL A 471 -19.03 12.13 -8.25
CA VAL A 471 -17.74 11.72 -8.82
C VAL A 471 -16.79 12.92 -8.87
N PHE A 472 -15.73 12.83 -8.09
CA PHE A 472 -14.66 13.83 -8.04
C PHE A 472 -13.52 13.40 -8.97
N ASP A 473 -13.58 13.77 -10.25
CA ASP A 473 -12.69 13.30 -11.34
C ASP A 473 -11.74 14.39 -11.91
N ARG A 474 -11.63 15.54 -11.27
CA ARG A 474 -10.84 16.69 -11.76
C ARG A 474 -9.40 16.30 -12.10
N ASN A 475 -8.84 15.37 -11.36
CA ASN A 475 -7.47 14.90 -11.58
C ASN A 475 -7.33 14.01 -12.82
N LEU A 476 -8.34 13.20 -13.14
CA LEU A 476 -8.33 12.38 -14.36
C LEU A 476 -8.42 13.25 -15.62
N LYS A 477 -9.24 14.29 -15.60
CA LYS A 477 -9.39 15.21 -16.72
C LYS A 477 -8.10 15.98 -17.04
N SER A 478 -7.26 16.24 -16.03
CA SER A 478 -5.94 16.84 -16.24
C SER A 478 -4.93 15.84 -16.83
N LEU A 479 -4.99 14.57 -16.40
CA LEU A 479 -4.12 13.51 -16.92
C LEU A 479 -4.47 13.14 -18.36
N SER A 480 -5.76 13.09 -18.74
CA SER A 480 -6.17 12.82 -20.12
C SER A 480 -5.78 13.92 -21.11
N LYS A 481 -5.69 15.18 -20.65
CA LYS A 481 -5.19 16.29 -21.47
C LYS A 481 -3.67 16.25 -21.67
N ASN A 482 -2.93 15.71 -20.73
CA ASN A 482 -1.47 15.60 -20.80
C ASN A 482 -0.99 14.26 -21.41
N GLY A 483 -1.84 13.23 -21.48
CA GLY A 483 -1.55 11.92 -22.09
C GLY A 483 -1.96 11.80 -23.56
N GLY A 484 -2.51 12.83 -24.14
CA GLY A 484 -2.98 12.88 -25.53
C GLY A 484 -1.97 13.46 -26.53
N ALA A 485 -0.68 13.46 -26.24
CA ALA A 485 0.35 13.67 -27.26
C ALA A 485 0.85 12.30 -27.71
N LYS A 486 0.54 12.00 -28.97
CA LYS A 486 0.78 10.78 -29.77
C LYS A 486 2.12 10.12 -29.57
#